data_4646682d8fd764355268b20d98c55783
#
_entry.id   4646682d8fd764355268b20d98c55783
#
_cell.length_a   1.000
_cell.length_b   1.000
_cell.length_c   1.000
_cell.angle_alpha   90.00
_cell.angle_beta   90.00
_cell.angle_gamma   90.00
#
_symmetry.space_group_name_H-M   'P 1'
#
loop_
_entity.id
_entity.type
_entity.pdbx_description
1 polymer ?
#
loop_
_entity_poly.entity_id
_entity_poly.type
_entity_poly.pdbx_seq_one_letter_code
_entity_poly.pdbx_strand_id
1 'polypeptide(L)'
;IQNHDFHESSAKASVDLSPAKKGKRKESGKSQKKELKQEDSGHPTSRIPTGIRLWLSSPWFREVLVYGSTALLFFGISTQTAISFVPRPSIPTPLYATFDEVSKRVPPDAALLTWWDFGYALTDATGLATFHDGGAQFSPKTYFIARGLISPKQKELSNITQYLATEGNQGISENNSSPEALMKAVRSPVDSPWDPVYLLFTADMIGKYGAFSKIGSWNLDKGGSNPKGYQNLSCQSIADNVMTCGNTKIDLNQGRINQRVPLKRVVQVMGGRMIGEKKYGHSTGYTLQIIMANPRQFSEVQLMEDDVFFSNFNQMFLLGKFDPEFFEETLNAFPMSRLFRFKFPQKSSSSP
;
A
#
# COMPACT_ATOMS: atom_id res chain seq x y z
N ILE A 1 29.81 -24.30 6.81
CA ILE A 1 29.24 -24.96 8.02
C ILE A 1 29.68 -24.12 9.22
N GLN A 2 28.92 -23.14 9.61
CA GLN A 2 28.94 -22.55 10.96
C GLN A 2 27.58 -21.87 11.19
N ASN A 3 26.82 -22.45 12.13
CA ASN A 3 25.59 -21.88 12.66
C ASN A 3 25.89 -20.54 13.36
N HIS A 4 25.21 -19.48 12.97
CA HIS A 4 25.07 -18.29 13.79
C HIS A 4 23.57 -18.08 14.08
N ASP A 5 23.25 -18.30 15.36
CA ASP A 5 21.98 -17.99 15.96
C ASP A 5 21.70 -16.49 15.90
N PHE A 6 20.65 -16.10 15.20
CA PHE A 6 20.11 -14.74 15.24
C PHE A 6 19.04 -14.65 16.35
N HIS A 7 19.41 -14.01 17.44
CA HIS A 7 18.50 -13.57 18.48
C HIS A 7 17.44 -12.59 17.90
N GLU A 8 16.20 -12.97 17.99
CA GLU A 8 15.04 -12.12 17.81
C GLU A 8 15.01 -11.03 18.89
N SER A 9 15.25 -9.80 18.51
CA SER A 9 14.99 -8.62 19.33
C SER A 9 13.60 -8.07 18.99
N SER A 10 12.60 -8.53 19.73
CA SER A 10 11.24 -8.00 19.71
C SER A 10 11.20 -6.67 20.43
N ALA A 11 11.17 -5.56 19.71
CA ALA A 11 10.92 -4.23 20.24
C ALA A 11 9.44 -4.07 20.58
N LYS A 12 9.08 -4.27 21.85
CA LYS A 12 7.78 -3.89 22.42
C LYS A 12 7.68 -2.36 22.48
N ALA A 13 6.80 -1.77 21.66
CA ALA A 13 6.36 -0.41 21.86
C ALA A 13 5.46 -0.36 23.11
N SER A 14 5.95 0.21 24.18
CA SER A 14 5.20 0.49 25.40
C SER A 14 4.38 1.77 25.19
N VAL A 15 3.07 1.61 25.18
CA VAL A 15 2.11 2.74 25.27
C VAL A 15 2.04 3.18 26.72
N ASP A 16 2.49 4.41 26.98
CA ASP A 16 2.49 5.05 28.29
C ASP A 16 1.08 5.59 28.59
N LEU A 17 0.38 4.89 29.49
CA LEU A 17 -0.91 5.33 30.03
C LEU A 17 -0.66 5.99 31.39
N SER A 18 -0.60 7.32 31.41
CA SER A 18 -0.54 8.12 32.64
C SER A 18 -1.82 8.00 33.45
N PRO A 19 -1.74 7.84 34.78
CA PRO A 19 -2.91 7.60 35.62
C PRO A 19 -3.66 8.88 35.97
N ALA A 20 -4.98 8.77 35.95
CA ALA A 20 -5.94 9.81 36.32
C ALA A 20 -5.83 10.19 37.82
N LYS A 21 -5.91 11.47 38.07
CA LYS A 21 -5.89 12.12 39.40
C LYS A 21 -7.01 11.62 40.31
N LYS A 22 -6.63 11.13 41.51
CA LYS A 22 -7.54 10.87 42.64
C LYS A 22 -8.11 12.17 43.20
N GLY A 23 -9.39 12.36 43.06
CA GLY A 23 -10.15 13.40 43.80
C GLY A 23 -10.35 12.98 45.26
N LYS A 24 -9.91 13.83 46.19
CA LYS A 24 -10.15 13.70 47.63
C LYS A 24 -11.64 13.94 47.93
N ARG A 25 -12.28 12.97 48.54
CA ARG A 25 -13.66 13.10 49.11
C ARG A 25 -13.50 13.37 50.59
N LYS A 26 -14.01 14.54 51.02
CA LYS A 26 -14.10 14.94 52.41
C LYS A 26 -15.21 14.14 53.09
N GLU A 27 -14.87 13.56 54.24
CA GLU A 27 -15.84 13.08 55.23
C GLU A 27 -16.52 14.25 55.92
N SER A 28 -17.82 14.16 56.08
CA SER A 28 -18.60 14.96 57.04
C SER A 28 -19.69 14.02 57.60
N GLY A 29 -19.44 13.60 58.80
CA GLY A 29 -20.41 12.80 59.56
C GLY A 29 -21.58 13.65 60.07
N LYS A 30 -22.73 13.01 60.08
CA LYS A 30 -23.76 13.29 61.13
C LYS A 30 -24.67 12.09 61.23
N SER A 31 -24.60 11.48 62.40
CA SER A 31 -25.50 10.47 62.94
C SER A 31 -26.90 11.05 63.10
N GLN A 32 -27.92 10.39 62.56
CA GLN A 32 -29.26 10.48 63.03
C GLN A 32 -29.92 9.08 63.04
N LYS A 33 -30.12 8.60 64.26
CA LYS A 33 -30.89 7.43 64.62
C LYS A 33 -32.35 7.75 64.34
N LYS A 34 -32.97 7.05 63.38
CA LYS A 34 -34.42 7.07 63.17
C LYS A 34 -34.94 5.65 63.25
N GLU A 35 -35.78 5.39 64.28
CA GLU A 35 -36.56 4.17 64.43
C GLU A 35 -37.39 3.93 63.17
N LEU A 36 -37.23 2.76 62.56
CA LEU A 36 -38.07 2.31 61.49
C LEU A 36 -39.15 1.40 62.05
N LYS A 37 -40.37 1.90 61.98
CA LYS A 37 -41.57 1.08 62.04
C LYS A 37 -41.52 0.06 60.92
N GLN A 38 -41.71 -1.19 61.28
CA GLN A 38 -41.85 -2.33 60.42
C GLN A 38 -43.24 -2.29 59.78
N GLU A 39 -43.37 -1.76 58.58
CA GLU A 39 -44.54 -1.96 57.71
C GLU A 39 -44.32 -3.26 56.94
N ASP A 40 -45.16 -4.23 57.20
CA ASP A 40 -45.30 -5.51 56.53
C ASP A 40 -45.91 -5.28 55.13
N SER A 41 -45.05 -4.98 54.13
CA SER A 41 -45.47 -4.89 52.75
C SER A 41 -45.31 -6.30 52.12
N GLY A 42 -46.44 -7.01 52.11
CA GLY A 42 -46.58 -8.28 51.40
C GLY A 42 -46.20 -8.16 49.93
N HIS A 43 -44.98 -8.51 49.61
CA HIS A 43 -44.61 -8.76 48.22
C HIS A 43 -45.40 -9.96 47.70
N PRO A 44 -46.06 -9.84 46.53
CA PRO A 44 -46.65 -10.98 45.88
C PRO A 44 -45.52 -11.90 45.39
N THR A 45 -45.10 -12.86 46.22
CA THR A 45 -44.26 -13.94 45.77
C THR A 45 -45.06 -14.73 44.74
N SER A 46 -44.76 -14.54 43.47
CA SER A 46 -45.28 -15.35 42.38
C SER A 46 -44.82 -16.79 42.65
N ARG A 47 -45.71 -17.59 43.29
CA ARG A 47 -45.46 -19.00 43.60
C ARG A 47 -45.38 -19.74 42.25
N ILE A 48 -44.17 -20.07 41.82
CA ILE A 48 -43.97 -20.96 40.69
C ILE A 48 -44.75 -22.25 40.96
N PRO A 49 -45.66 -22.68 40.06
CA PRO A 49 -46.46 -23.89 40.26
C PRO A 49 -45.54 -25.07 40.62
N THR A 50 -45.95 -25.84 41.60
CA THR A 50 -45.17 -26.93 42.17
C THR A 50 -44.68 -27.96 41.11
N GLY A 51 -45.47 -28.14 40.06
CA GLY A 51 -45.10 -29.01 38.91
C GLY A 51 -43.91 -28.50 38.13
N ILE A 52 -43.80 -27.16 37.92
CA ILE A 52 -42.66 -26.53 37.21
C ILE A 52 -41.39 -26.62 38.07
N ARG A 53 -41.53 -26.50 39.40
CA ARG A 53 -40.41 -26.59 40.33
C ARG A 53 -39.81 -28.03 40.40
N LEU A 54 -40.68 -29.06 40.36
CA LEU A 54 -40.25 -30.45 40.27
C LEU A 54 -39.56 -30.80 38.95
N TRP A 55 -40.07 -30.22 37.85
CA TRP A 55 -39.45 -30.42 36.52
C TRP A 55 -38.09 -29.73 36.41
N LEU A 56 -37.93 -28.51 36.91
CA LEU A 56 -36.67 -27.75 36.94
C LEU A 56 -35.64 -28.40 37.89
N SER A 57 -36.08 -29.19 38.89
CA SER A 57 -35.15 -29.90 39.80
C SER A 57 -34.70 -31.28 39.28
N SER A 58 -35.28 -31.75 38.19
CA SER A 58 -34.88 -33.02 37.57
C SER A 58 -33.44 -32.98 37.09
N PRO A 59 -32.57 -33.94 37.44
CA PRO A 59 -31.20 -33.97 36.96
C PRO A 59 -31.11 -34.01 35.44
N TRP A 60 -32.00 -34.73 34.77
CA TRP A 60 -32.08 -34.80 33.32
C TRP A 60 -32.38 -33.40 32.69
N PHE A 61 -33.29 -32.61 33.27
CA PHE A 61 -33.62 -31.26 32.79
C PHE A 61 -32.42 -30.34 32.93
N ARG A 62 -31.68 -30.43 34.02
CA ARG A 62 -30.46 -29.61 34.24
C ARG A 62 -29.38 -29.98 33.20
N GLU A 63 -29.19 -31.25 32.91
CA GLU A 63 -28.24 -31.69 31.88
C GLU A 63 -28.65 -31.19 30.50
N VAL A 64 -29.90 -31.35 30.10
CA VAL A 64 -30.42 -30.86 28.84
C VAL A 64 -30.29 -29.31 28.73
N LEU A 65 -30.57 -28.59 29.81
CA LEU A 65 -30.44 -27.14 29.85
C LEU A 65 -28.96 -26.72 29.70
N VAL A 66 -28.06 -27.35 30.42
CA VAL A 66 -26.62 -27.01 30.36
C VAL A 66 -26.03 -27.41 29.01
N TYR A 67 -26.18 -28.64 28.60
CA TYR A 67 -25.59 -29.13 27.34
C TYR A 67 -26.30 -28.50 26.13
N GLY A 68 -27.63 -28.36 26.17
CA GLY A 68 -28.40 -27.72 25.10
C GLY A 68 -28.09 -26.26 24.95
N SER A 69 -28.00 -25.49 26.04
CA SER A 69 -27.63 -24.09 25.99
C SER A 69 -26.19 -23.87 25.52
N THR A 70 -25.27 -24.73 25.98
CA THR A 70 -23.88 -24.73 25.55
C THR A 70 -23.77 -25.04 24.06
N ALA A 71 -24.47 -26.07 23.58
CA ALA A 71 -24.50 -26.45 22.18
C ALA A 71 -25.08 -25.31 21.30
N LEU A 72 -26.17 -24.67 21.75
CA LEU A 72 -26.77 -23.52 21.06
C LEU A 72 -25.82 -22.31 21.01
N LEU A 73 -25.11 -22.06 22.09
CA LEU A 73 -24.15 -20.97 22.17
C LEU A 73 -22.97 -21.21 21.22
N PHE A 74 -22.40 -22.43 21.21
CA PHE A 74 -21.36 -22.80 20.27
C PHE A 74 -21.83 -22.78 18.83
N PHE A 75 -23.04 -23.27 18.56
CA PHE A 75 -23.64 -23.22 17.23
C PHE A 75 -23.84 -21.76 16.77
N GLY A 76 -24.36 -20.89 17.64
CA GLY A 76 -24.56 -19.46 17.36
C GLY A 76 -23.23 -18.74 17.06
N ILE A 77 -22.20 -18.97 17.87
CA ILE A 77 -20.88 -18.40 17.67
C ILE A 77 -20.25 -18.94 16.37
N SER A 78 -20.34 -20.27 16.15
CA SER A 78 -19.77 -20.90 14.97
C SER A 78 -20.45 -20.44 13.67
N THR A 79 -21.79 -20.35 13.66
CA THR A 79 -22.50 -19.85 12.48
C THR A 79 -22.21 -18.38 12.21
N GLN A 80 -22.11 -17.57 13.24
CA GLN A 80 -21.82 -16.13 13.08
C GLN A 80 -20.38 -15.89 12.60
N THR A 81 -19.41 -16.65 13.08
CA THR A 81 -18.03 -16.62 12.56
C THR A 81 -17.94 -17.16 11.13
N ALA A 82 -18.63 -18.27 10.82
CA ALA A 82 -18.63 -18.84 9.47
C ALA A 82 -19.32 -17.92 8.43
N ILE A 83 -20.42 -17.24 8.82
CA ILE A 83 -21.15 -16.32 7.93
C ILE A 83 -20.41 -14.97 7.77
N SER A 84 -19.79 -14.47 8.83
CA SER A 84 -19.08 -13.19 8.79
C SER A 84 -17.66 -13.29 8.21
N PHE A 85 -17.04 -14.47 8.27
CA PHE A 85 -15.72 -14.69 7.70
C PHE A 85 -15.80 -15.20 6.26
N VAL A 86 -16.17 -14.30 5.36
CA VAL A 86 -15.95 -14.53 3.93
C VAL A 86 -14.58 -13.95 3.60
N PRO A 87 -13.56 -14.79 3.31
CA PRO A 87 -12.25 -14.29 2.93
C PRO A 87 -12.41 -13.50 1.63
N ARG A 88 -12.05 -12.22 1.69
CA ARG A 88 -12.01 -11.40 0.47
C ARG A 88 -10.80 -11.83 -0.37
N PRO A 89 -10.94 -11.91 -1.70
CA PRO A 89 -9.79 -12.15 -2.55
C PRO A 89 -8.71 -11.09 -2.28
N SER A 90 -7.47 -11.52 -2.16
CA SER A 90 -6.32 -10.61 -1.97
C SER A 90 -6.10 -9.71 -3.19
N ILE A 91 -6.54 -10.15 -4.37
CA ILE A 91 -6.48 -9.41 -5.62
C ILE A 91 -7.90 -9.01 -6.00
N PRO A 92 -8.21 -7.70 -6.08
CA PRO A 92 -9.52 -7.24 -6.54
C PRO A 92 -9.82 -7.70 -7.97
N THR A 93 -11.07 -8.09 -8.24
CA THR A 93 -11.51 -8.55 -9.56
C THR A 93 -11.09 -7.62 -10.72
N PRO A 94 -11.20 -6.27 -10.62
CA PRO A 94 -10.76 -5.39 -11.70
C PRO A 94 -9.25 -5.49 -12.00
N LEU A 95 -8.45 -5.75 -11.00
CA LEU A 95 -7.00 -5.94 -11.18
C LEU A 95 -6.70 -7.31 -11.80
N TYR A 96 -7.39 -8.37 -11.38
CA TYR A 96 -7.25 -9.68 -11.98
C TYR A 96 -7.64 -9.69 -13.47
N ALA A 97 -8.72 -8.98 -13.83
CA ALA A 97 -9.10 -8.78 -15.22
C ALA A 97 -8.00 -8.12 -16.07
N THR A 98 -7.18 -7.29 -15.43
CA THR A 98 -6.00 -6.71 -16.09
C THR A 98 -4.92 -7.76 -16.40
N PHE A 99 -4.73 -8.75 -15.53
CA PHE A 99 -3.77 -9.82 -15.79
C PHE A 99 -4.18 -10.65 -17.01
N ASP A 100 -5.46 -10.93 -17.14
CA ASP A 100 -6.02 -11.58 -18.35
C ASP A 100 -5.80 -10.73 -19.63
N GLU A 101 -5.94 -9.40 -19.54
CA GLU A 101 -5.64 -8.51 -20.66
C GLU A 101 -4.13 -8.47 -20.99
N VAL A 102 -3.27 -8.57 -19.99
CA VAL A 102 -1.80 -8.64 -20.17
C VAL A 102 -1.45 -9.93 -20.92
N SER A 103 -2.00 -11.08 -20.53
CA SER A 103 -1.71 -12.36 -21.17
C SER A 103 -2.08 -12.39 -22.66
N LYS A 104 -3.09 -11.62 -23.08
CA LYS A 104 -3.52 -11.51 -24.48
C LYS A 104 -2.64 -10.61 -25.34
N ARG A 105 -1.86 -9.72 -24.72
CA ARG A 105 -1.07 -8.66 -25.40
C ARG A 105 0.42 -8.89 -25.39
N VAL A 106 0.88 -9.77 -24.51
CA VAL A 106 2.28 -10.02 -24.27
C VAL A 106 2.65 -11.38 -24.85
N PRO A 107 3.74 -11.52 -25.63
CA PRO A 107 4.21 -12.79 -26.14
C PRO A 107 4.52 -13.79 -25.01
N PRO A 108 4.33 -15.09 -25.23
CA PRO A 108 4.51 -16.11 -24.18
C PRO A 108 5.95 -16.28 -23.68
N ASP A 109 6.92 -15.83 -24.45
CA ASP A 109 8.36 -15.80 -24.15
C ASP A 109 8.79 -14.52 -23.41
N ALA A 110 7.88 -13.57 -23.17
CA ALA A 110 8.21 -12.32 -22.53
C ALA A 110 8.36 -12.45 -21.01
N ALA A 111 9.09 -11.50 -20.42
CA ALA A 111 9.21 -11.34 -18.97
C ALA A 111 8.53 -10.04 -18.48
N LEU A 112 7.92 -10.11 -17.30
CA LEU A 112 7.23 -8.99 -16.66
C LEU A 112 8.08 -8.40 -15.53
N LEU A 113 8.37 -7.11 -15.60
CA LEU A 113 8.88 -6.31 -14.51
C LEU A 113 7.70 -5.63 -13.81
N THR A 114 7.50 -5.90 -12.54
CA THR A 114 6.55 -5.21 -11.66
C THR A 114 7.08 -5.22 -10.24
N TRP A 115 6.39 -4.58 -9.30
CA TRP A 115 6.69 -4.76 -7.88
C TRP A 115 6.27 -6.16 -7.42
N TRP A 116 7.06 -6.81 -6.58
CA TRP A 116 7.02 -8.25 -6.24
C TRP A 116 5.69 -8.79 -5.70
N ASP A 117 4.83 -7.95 -5.16
CA ASP A 117 3.59 -8.37 -4.47
C ASP A 117 2.68 -9.27 -5.31
N PHE A 118 2.62 -9.04 -6.61
CA PHE A 118 1.78 -9.84 -7.52
C PHE A 118 2.57 -10.81 -8.40
N GLY A 119 3.86 -11.00 -8.15
CA GLY A 119 4.69 -11.86 -8.99
C GLY A 119 4.10 -13.26 -9.19
N TYR A 120 3.76 -13.96 -8.10
CA TYR A 120 3.13 -15.29 -8.19
C TYR A 120 1.77 -15.27 -8.91
N ALA A 121 0.93 -14.29 -8.57
CA ALA A 121 -0.39 -14.20 -9.19
C ALA A 121 -0.33 -13.87 -10.68
N LEU A 122 0.65 -13.07 -11.08
CA LEU A 122 0.91 -12.78 -12.50
C LEU A 122 1.42 -14.02 -13.22
N THR A 123 2.38 -14.74 -12.66
CA THR A 123 2.87 -15.99 -13.25
C THR A 123 1.75 -17.02 -13.40
N ASP A 124 0.91 -17.18 -12.37
CA ASP A 124 -0.23 -18.10 -12.39
C ASP A 124 -1.29 -17.70 -13.44
N ALA A 125 -1.65 -16.41 -13.47
CA ALA A 125 -2.70 -15.91 -14.36
C ALA A 125 -2.28 -15.77 -15.83
N THR A 126 -0.98 -15.52 -16.09
CA THR A 126 -0.50 -15.19 -17.45
C THR A 126 0.41 -16.25 -18.05
N GLY A 127 1.00 -17.12 -17.24
CA GLY A 127 2.07 -18.04 -17.66
C GLY A 127 3.42 -17.37 -17.93
N LEU A 128 3.55 -16.05 -17.73
CA LEU A 128 4.74 -15.27 -18.05
C LEU A 128 5.75 -15.31 -16.90
N ALA A 129 7.03 -15.22 -17.23
CA ALA A 129 8.08 -15.04 -16.23
C ALA A 129 8.00 -13.66 -15.58
N THR A 130 8.26 -13.58 -14.27
CA THR A 130 8.35 -12.31 -13.54
C THR A 130 9.77 -12.08 -13.02
N PHE A 131 10.22 -10.82 -12.98
CA PHE A 131 11.57 -10.47 -12.52
C PHE A 131 11.76 -10.79 -11.04
N HIS A 132 10.73 -10.60 -10.24
CA HIS A 132 10.70 -11.02 -8.84
C HIS A 132 9.28 -11.15 -8.30
N ASP A 133 9.18 -11.97 -7.26
CA ASP A 133 7.95 -12.35 -6.60
C ASP A 133 8.17 -12.37 -5.07
N GLY A 134 7.20 -12.88 -4.32
CA GLY A 134 7.29 -12.99 -2.87
C GLY A 134 8.45 -13.86 -2.37
N GLY A 135 8.91 -14.84 -3.14
CA GLY A 135 10.08 -15.66 -2.81
C GLY A 135 11.41 -14.95 -3.06
N ALA A 136 11.45 -14.04 -4.03
CA ALA A 136 12.63 -13.29 -4.42
C ALA A 136 12.70 -11.87 -3.83
N GLN A 137 11.77 -11.49 -2.95
CA GLN A 137 11.67 -10.13 -2.39
C GLN A 137 12.91 -9.65 -1.63
N PHE A 138 13.71 -10.58 -1.09
CA PHE A 138 14.96 -10.28 -0.40
C PHE A 138 16.20 -10.38 -1.31
N SER A 139 16.02 -10.62 -2.60
CA SER A 139 17.13 -10.68 -3.54
C SER A 139 17.71 -9.29 -3.83
N PRO A 140 18.98 -9.16 -4.23
CA PRO A 140 19.56 -7.89 -4.62
C PRO A 140 18.80 -7.18 -5.75
N LYS A 141 18.11 -7.92 -6.61
CA LYS A 141 17.26 -7.35 -7.69
C LYS A 141 16.21 -6.36 -7.15
N THR A 142 15.65 -6.62 -5.97
CA THR A 142 14.62 -5.77 -5.36
C THR A 142 15.11 -4.34 -5.15
N TYR A 143 16.37 -4.15 -4.72
CA TYR A 143 16.97 -2.83 -4.61
C TYR A 143 17.02 -2.11 -5.95
N PHE A 144 17.51 -2.76 -6.98
CA PHE A 144 17.67 -2.14 -8.30
C PHE A 144 16.33 -1.84 -8.97
N ILE A 145 15.35 -2.74 -8.86
CA ILE A 145 13.98 -2.49 -9.33
C ILE A 145 13.38 -1.28 -8.61
N ALA A 146 13.45 -1.25 -7.28
CA ALA A 146 12.99 -0.12 -6.48
C ALA A 146 13.70 1.18 -6.88
N ARG A 147 15.02 1.14 -7.08
CA ARG A 147 15.83 2.26 -7.54
C ARG A 147 15.38 2.78 -8.90
N GLY A 148 15.12 1.89 -9.85
CA GLY A 148 14.60 2.25 -11.17
C GLY A 148 13.22 2.93 -11.09
N LEU A 149 12.33 2.43 -10.23
CA LEU A 149 10.98 2.98 -10.06
C LEU A 149 10.98 4.39 -9.46
N ILE A 150 11.85 4.67 -8.48
CA ILE A 150 11.92 6.01 -7.84
C ILE A 150 12.83 6.98 -8.59
N SER A 151 13.67 6.54 -9.50
CA SER A 151 14.56 7.40 -10.29
C SER A 151 13.76 8.40 -11.13
N PRO A 152 14.21 9.65 -11.26
CA PRO A 152 13.62 10.60 -12.20
C PRO A 152 14.08 10.38 -13.65
N LYS A 153 14.99 9.44 -13.91
CA LYS A 153 15.60 9.20 -15.21
C LYS A 153 15.09 7.87 -15.79
N GLN A 154 14.27 7.95 -16.82
CA GLN A 154 13.73 6.77 -17.50
C GLN A 154 14.81 5.91 -18.16
N LYS A 155 15.88 6.53 -18.64
CA LYS A 155 17.08 5.82 -19.11
C LYS A 155 17.72 4.95 -18.02
N GLU A 156 17.74 5.42 -16.76
CA GLU A 156 18.25 4.61 -15.63
C GLU A 156 17.38 3.38 -15.40
N LEU A 157 16.05 3.53 -15.42
CA LEU A 157 15.14 2.39 -15.34
C LEU A 157 15.34 1.40 -16.48
N SER A 158 15.49 1.90 -17.72
CA SER A 158 15.75 1.04 -18.89
C SER A 158 17.06 0.27 -18.73
N ASN A 159 18.16 0.94 -18.38
CA ASN A 159 19.47 0.28 -18.23
C ASN A 159 19.47 -0.75 -17.09
N ILE A 160 18.87 -0.41 -15.94
CA ILE A 160 18.71 -1.35 -14.81
C ILE A 160 17.95 -2.60 -15.28
N THR A 161 16.84 -2.41 -15.97
CA THR A 161 16.01 -3.53 -16.44
C THR A 161 16.75 -4.38 -17.46
N GLN A 162 17.44 -3.74 -18.41
CA GLN A 162 18.27 -4.44 -19.39
C GLN A 162 19.34 -5.28 -18.71
N TYR A 163 20.08 -4.71 -17.76
CA TYR A 163 21.08 -5.42 -16.98
C TYR A 163 20.51 -6.62 -16.21
N LEU A 164 19.36 -6.43 -15.54
CA LEU A 164 18.71 -7.51 -14.80
C LEU A 164 18.18 -8.62 -15.71
N ALA A 165 17.78 -8.29 -16.92
CA ALA A 165 17.30 -9.25 -17.91
C ALA A 165 18.41 -10.10 -18.52
N THR A 166 19.63 -9.54 -18.65
CA THR A 166 20.78 -10.22 -19.25
C THR A 166 21.68 -10.89 -18.21
N GLU A 167 22.10 -10.14 -17.20
CA GLU A 167 23.12 -10.56 -16.23
C GLU A 167 22.48 -11.14 -14.93
N GLY A 168 21.30 -10.70 -14.59
CA GLY A 168 20.55 -11.20 -13.42
C GLY A 168 21.30 -11.06 -12.10
N ASN A 169 21.06 -11.99 -11.17
CA ASN A 169 21.72 -12.03 -9.87
C ASN A 169 23.21 -12.39 -9.97
N GLN A 170 23.61 -13.15 -10.99
CA GLN A 170 25.00 -13.53 -11.22
C GLN A 170 25.84 -12.29 -11.53
N GLY A 171 25.42 -11.45 -12.47
CA GLY A 171 26.13 -10.22 -12.80
C GLY A 171 26.22 -9.25 -11.63
N ILE A 172 25.17 -9.19 -10.76
CA ILE A 172 25.24 -8.40 -9.51
C ILE A 172 26.33 -8.95 -8.59
N SER A 173 26.46 -10.28 -8.46
CA SER A 173 27.45 -10.92 -7.59
C SER A 173 28.88 -10.76 -8.12
N GLU A 174 29.06 -10.80 -9.43
CA GLU A 174 30.37 -10.65 -10.07
C GLU A 174 30.90 -9.21 -10.05
N ASN A 175 30.00 -8.21 -10.09
CA ASN A 175 30.34 -6.78 -10.11
C ASN A 175 30.28 -6.11 -8.73
N ASN A 176 30.36 -6.86 -7.64
CA ASN A 176 30.19 -6.33 -6.27
C ASN A 176 31.48 -5.87 -5.57
N SER A 177 32.55 -5.61 -6.34
CA SER A 177 33.86 -5.17 -5.80
C SER A 177 33.77 -3.86 -5.02
N SER A 178 32.88 -2.94 -5.41
CA SER A 178 32.50 -1.76 -4.65
C SER A 178 31.08 -1.32 -5.01
N PRO A 179 30.38 -0.53 -4.14
CA PRO A 179 29.08 0.05 -4.47
C PRO A 179 29.10 0.88 -5.75
N GLU A 180 30.16 1.65 -5.99
CA GLU A 180 30.29 2.47 -7.20
C GLU A 180 30.46 1.60 -8.45
N ALA A 181 31.29 0.55 -8.37
CA ALA A 181 31.50 -0.37 -9.49
C ALA A 181 30.21 -1.07 -9.87
N LEU A 182 29.47 -1.57 -8.88
CA LEU A 182 28.17 -2.21 -9.09
C LEU A 182 27.14 -1.23 -9.68
N MET A 183 27.02 -0.03 -9.13
CA MET A 183 26.11 0.99 -9.65
C MET A 183 26.46 1.44 -11.05
N LYS A 184 27.76 1.48 -11.39
CA LYS A 184 28.23 1.77 -12.74
C LYS A 184 27.88 0.65 -13.69
N ALA A 185 28.10 -0.62 -13.32
CA ALA A 185 27.76 -1.78 -14.13
C ALA A 185 26.25 -1.82 -14.45
N VAL A 186 25.40 -1.73 -13.43
CA VAL A 186 23.94 -1.82 -13.57
C VAL A 186 23.34 -0.65 -14.36
N ARG A 187 23.99 0.50 -14.38
CA ARG A 187 23.54 1.68 -15.15
C ARG A 187 24.12 1.77 -16.55
N SER A 188 25.11 0.93 -16.85
CA SER A 188 25.73 0.91 -18.17
C SER A 188 24.88 0.10 -19.15
N PRO A 189 24.87 0.45 -20.44
CA PRO A 189 24.26 -0.37 -21.46
C PRO A 189 24.95 -1.73 -21.54
N VAL A 190 24.17 -2.80 -21.57
CA VAL A 190 24.60 -4.18 -21.83
C VAL A 190 23.96 -4.68 -23.12
N ASP A 191 24.22 -5.91 -23.48
CA ASP A 191 23.57 -6.52 -24.64
C ASP A 191 22.05 -6.61 -24.42
N SER A 192 21.29 -6.50 -25.49
CA SER A 192 19.82 -6.61 -25.38
C SER A 192 19.42 -8.03 -25.01
N PRO A 193 18.45 -8.21 -24.11
CA PRO A 193 17.93 -9.53 -23.79
C PRO A 193 17.29 -10.16 -25.04
N TRP A 194 17.30 -11.49 -25.12
CA TRP A 194 16.69 -12.25 -26.20
C TRP A 194 15.16 -12.13 -26.17
N ASP A 195 14.58 -12.20 -24.98
CA ASP A 195 13.14 -12.16 -24.78
C ASP A 195 12.64 -10.75 -24.55
N PRO A 196 11.42 -10.42 -25.00
CA PRO A 196 10.82 -9.11 -24.76
C PRO A 196 10.56 -8.89 -23.27
N VAL A 197 10.79 -7.66 -22.80
CA VAL A 197 10.52 -7.28 -21.41
C VAL A 197 9.44 -6.23 -21.37
N TYR A 198 8.51 -6.41 -20.43
CA TYR A 198 7.40 -5.47 -20.19
C TYR A 198 7.42 -4.98 -18.76
N LEU A 199 7.04 -3.72 -18.57
CA LEU A 199 6.85 -3.07 -17.27
C LEU A 199 5.37 -2.94 -16.98
N LEU A 200 4.91 -3.59 -15.92
CA LEU A 200 3.52 -3.49 -15.46
C LEU A 200 3.44 -2.64 -14.19
N PHE A 201 2.73 -1.54 -14.26
CA PHE A 201 2.31 -0.77 -13.11
C PHE A 201 0.87 -1.13 -12.72
N THR A 202 0.62 -1.16 -11.41
CA THR A 202 -0.69 -1.47 -10.83
C THR A 202 -1.08 -0.43 -9.77
N ALA A 203 -2.38 -0.21 -9.56
CA ALA A 203 -2.92 0.82 -8.67
C ALA A 203 -2.43 0.70 -7.22
N ASP A 204 -2.28 -0.53 -6.71
CA ASP A 204 -1.79 -0.81 -5.36
C ASP A 204 -0.36 -0.31 -5.10
N MET A 205 0.45 -0.16 -6.15
CA MET A 205 1.81 0.36 -6.06
C MET A 205 1.84 1.81 -5.54
N ILE A 206 0.75 2.58 -5.66
CA ILE A 206 0.63 3.91 -5.04
C ILE A 206 0.80 3.79 -3.52
N GLY A 207 0.04 2.88 -2.90
CA GLY A 207 0.12 2.63 -1.45
C GLY A 207 1.45 2.02 -1.00
N LYS A 208 2.15 1.35 -1.91
CA LYS A 208 3.45 0.68 -1.65
C LYS A 208 4.66 1.56 -2.00
N TYR A 209 4.42 2.77 -2.53
CA TYR A 209 5.50 3.67 -2.93
C TYR A 209 6.50 3.92 -1.80
N GLY A 210 6.04 4.12 -0.56
CA GLY A 210 6.90 4.31 0.59
C GLY A 210 7.85 3.13 0.85
N ALA A 211 7.38 1.90 0.59
CA ALA A 211 8.20 0.69 0.74
C ALA A 211 9.32 0.62 -0.30
N PHE A 212 8.99 0.76 -1.61
CA PHE A 212 10.06 0.74 -2.60
C PHE A 212 10.90 2.03 -2.61
N SER A 213 10.36 3.16 -2.16
CA SER A 213 11.16 4.35 -1.91
C SER A 213 12.20 4.12 -0.79
N LYS A 214 11.82 3.43 0.29
CA LYS A 214 12.75 3.07 1.37
C LYS A 214 13.87 2.16 0.86
N ILE A 215 13.57 1.18 0.04
CA ILE A 215 14.55 0.24 -0.50
C ILE A 215 15.42 0.92 -1.56
N GLY A 216 14.83 1.57 -2.55
CA GLY A 216 15.53 2.17 -3.69
C GLY A 216 16.34 3.42 -3.36
N SER A 217 16.04 4.11 -2.24
CA SER A 217 16.83 5.23 -1.74
C SER A 217 17.96 4.82 -0.79
N TRP A 218 18.14 3.51 -0.54
CA TRP A 218 19.19 3.03 0.33
C TRP A 218 20.57 3.44 -0.18
N ASN A 219 21.38 4.03 0.69
CA ASN A 219 22.77 4.37 0.37
C ASN A 219 23.65 3.15 0.61
N LEU A 220 24.23 2.62 -0.46
CA LEU A 220 25.05 1.41 -0.39
C LEU A 220 26.39 1.61 0.32
N ASP A 221 26.91 2.86 0.38
CA ASP A 221 28.20 3.16 1.01
C ASP A 221 28.04 3.43 2.53
N LYS A 222 27.07 4.28 2.87
CA LYS A 222 26.92 4.79 4.24
C LYS A 222 25.81 4.07 5.02
N GLY A 223 25.01 3.28 4.34
CA GLY A 223 23.77 2.76 4.89
C GLY A 223 22.68 3.84 5.03
N GLY A 224 21.47 3.40 5.43
CA GLY A 224 20.33 4.28 5.62
C GLY A 224 19.59 4.65 4.33
N SER A 225 18.37 5.09 4.49
CA SER A 225 17.47 5.49 3.40
C SER A 225 16.73 6.78 3.75
N ASN A 226 16.25 7.48 2.73
CA ASN A 226 15.39 8.67 2.87
C ASN A 226 14.07 8.41 2.13
N PRO A 227 13.15 7.62 2.73
CA PRO A 227 11.91 7.26 2.07
C PRO A 227 11.00 8.48 1.90
N LYS A 228 10.41 8.58 0.73
CA LYS A 228 9.40 9.55 0.38
C LYS A 228 8.11 8.83 -0.02
N GLY A 229 6.99 9.56 -0.10
CA GLY A 229 5.72 8.94 -0.48
C GLY A 229 4.65 9.95 -0.83
N TYR A 230 3.50 9.43 -1.21
CA TYR A 230 2.30 10.20 -1.42
C TYR A 230 1.61 10.47 -0.08
N GLN A 231 1.11 11.69 0.08
CA GLN A 231 0.20 12.05 1.17
C GLN A 231 -1.19 12.23 0.58
N ASN A 232 -2.06 11.26 0.79
CA ASN A 232 -3.44 11.34 0.32
C ASN A 232 -4.23 12.31 1.19
N LEU A 233 -4.92 13.25 0.55
CA LEU A 233 -5.74 14.26 1.20
C LEU A 233 -7.22 13.95 0.99
N SER A 234 -7.99 13.90 2.09
CA SER A 234 -9.44 13.72 2.05
C SER A 234 -10.12 15.06 1.75
N CYS A 235 -10.23 15.40 0.46
CA CYS A 235 -10.80 16.67 0.01
C CYS A 235 -12.29 16.50 -0.33
N GLN A 236 -13.11 17.52 0.01
CA GLN A 236 -14.56 17.49 -0.20
C GLN A 236 -14.99 18.36 -1.39
N SER A 237 -14.41 19.54 -1.53
CA SER A 237 -14.89 20.52 -2.50
C SER A 237 -13.80 21.50 -2.94
N ILE A 238 -14.06 22.13 -4.09
CA ILE A 238 -13.33 23.32 -4.56
C ILE A 238 -14.37 24.42 -4.73
N ALA A 239 -14.21 25.52 -4.00
CA ALA A 239 -15.01 26.74 -4.15
C ALA A 239 -14.08 27.95 -4.20
N ASP A 240 -14.32 28.91 -5.10
CA ASP A 240 -13.53 30.14 -5.25
C ASP A 240 -12.00 29.88 -5.36
N ASN A 241 -11.62 28.82 -6.05
CA ASN A 241 -10.23 28.33 -6.15
C ASN A 241 -9.59 27.93 -4.80
N VAL A 242 -10.40 27.67 -3.77
CA VAL A 242 -9.94 27.09 -2.51
C VAL A 242 -10.45 25.66 -2.42
N MET A 243 -9.52 24.72 -2.31
CA MET A 243 -9.83 23.31 -2.07
C MET A 243 -9.86 23.06 -0.55
N THR A 244 -10.93 22.43 -0.08
CA THR A 244 -11.10 22.08 1.35
C THR A 244 -10.87 20.58 1.53
N CYS A 245 -9.89 20.23 2.38
CA CYS A 245 -9.48 18.86 2.68
C CYS A 245 -9.44 18.65 4.20
N GLY A 246 -10.57 18.26 4.80
CA GLY A 246 -10.73 18.24 6.25
C GLY A 246 -10.47 19.63 6.87
N ASN A 247 -9.49 19.73 7.76
CA ASN A 247 -9.09 21.00 8.38
C ASN A 247 -8.06 21.80 7.54
N THR A 248 -7.68 21.29 6.37
CA THR A 248 -6.69 21.91 5.50
C THR A 248 -7.38 22.67 4.36
N LYS A 249 -7.01 23.93 4.17
CA LYS A 249 -7.44 24.76 3.03
C LYS A 249 -6.26 24.97 2.09
N ILE A 250 -6.49 24.72 0.81
CA ILE A 250 -5.47 24.86 -0.23
C ILE A 250 -5.94 25.95 -1.19
N ASP A 251 -5.24 27.08 -1.19
CA ASP A 251 -5.46 28.16 -2.13
C ASP A 251 -4.77 27.84 -3.46
N LEU A 252 -5.58 27.53 -4.48
CA LEU A 252 -5.12 27.19 -5.82
C LEU A 252 -4.74 28.43 -6.66
N ASN A 253 -5.06 29.65 -6.19
CA ASN A 253 -4.61 30.87 -6.83
C ASN A 253 -3.18 31.21 -6.43
N GLN A 254 -2.92 31.23 -5.12
CA GLN A 254 -1.63 31.61 -4.55
C GLN A 254 -0.66 30.41 -4.45
N GLY A 255 -1.13 29.16 -4.56
CA GLY A 255 -0.33 27.98 -4.39
C GLY A 255 0.13 27.81 -2.94
N ARG A 256 -0.81 27.87 -1.97
CA ARG A 256 -0.48 27.76 -0.56
C ARG A 256 -1.43 26.85 0.18
N ILE A 257 -0.89 26.05 1.10
CA ILE A 257 -1.65 25.23 2.04
C ILE A 257 -1.73 25.98 3.36
N ASN A 258 -2.96 26.21 3.86
CA ASN A 258 -3.23 26.97 5.09
C ASN A 258 -2.45 28.31 5.13
N GLN A 259 -2.29 28.96 3.99
CA GLN A 259 -1.55 30.21 3.79
C GLN A 259 -0.05 30.19 4.17
N ARG A 260 0.47 29.04 4.60
CA ARG A 260 1.84 28.89 5.13
C ARG A 260 2.74 28.06 4.25
N VAL A 261 2.30 26.84 3.90
CA VAL A 261 3.15 25.90 3.16
C VAL A 261 3.00 26.14 1.65
N PRO A 262 4.09 26.40 0.92
CA PRO A 262 4.03 26.69 -0.50
C PRO A 262 3.80 25.41 -1.32
N LEU A 263 3.09 25.55 -2.43
CA LEU A 263 3.04 24.60 -3.53
C LEU A 263 3.95 25.08 -4.65
N LYS A 264 4.77 24.21 -5.19
CA LYS A 264 5.52 24.46 -6.42
C LYS A 264 4.63 24.41 -7.65
N ARG A 265 3.70 23.44 -7.62
CA ARG A 265 2.77 23.21 -8.74
C ARG A 265 1.50 22.49 -8.28
N VAL A 266 0.48 22.65 -9.09
CA VAL A 266 -0.73 21.82 -9.07
C VAL A 266 -0.84 21.16 -10.44
N VAL A 267 -1.06 19.84 -10.46
CA VAL A 267 -1.28 19.08 -11.69
C VAL A 267 -2.64 18.39 -11.65
N GLN A 268 -3.28 18.33 -12.79
CA GLN A 268 -4.53 17.62 -12.99
C GLN A 268 -4.28 16.40 -13.89
N VAL A 269 -4.78 15.26 -13.47
CA VAL A 269 -4.63 13.99 -14.16
C VAL A 269 -6.01 13.41 -14.45
N MET A 270 -6.24 12.95 -15.66
CA MET A 270 -7.47 12.25 -16.05
C MET A 270 -7.12 11.12 -17.01
N GLY A 271 -7.69 9.92 -16.78
CA GLY A 271 -7.38 8.75 -17.61
C GLY A 271 -5.90 8.36 -17.68
N GLY A 272 -5.15 8.63 -16.59
CA GLY A 272 -3.70 8.37 -16.54
C GLY A 272 -2.87 9.32 -17.42
N ARG A 273 -3.38 10.51 -17.73
CA ARG A 273 -2.66 11.54 -18.48
C ARG A 273 -2.76 12.87 -17.77
N MET A 274 -1.66 13.60 -17.76
CA MET A 274 -1.67 14.98 -17.26
C MET A 274 -2.43 15.88 -18.25
N ILE A 275 -3.53 16.46 -17.77
CA ILE A 275 -4.40 17.34 -18.57
C ILE A 275 -4.19 18.82 -18.27
N GLY A 276 -3.54 19.16 -17.16
CA GLY A 276 -3.24 20.53 -16.78
C GLY A 276 -2.13 20.63 -15.76
N GLU A 277 -1.38 21.74 -15.82
CA GLU A 277 -0.35 22.09 -14.83
C GLU A 277 -0.38 23.59 -14.58
N LYS A 278 -0.41 23.98 -13.31
CA LYS A 278 -0.18 25.37 -12.88
C LYS A 278 1.06 25.40 -11.99
N LYS A 279 2.07 26.17 -12.38
CA LYS A 279 3.31 26.38 -11.61
C LYS A 279 3.22 27.68 -10.83
N TYR A 280 3.75 27.66 -9.62
CA TYR A 280 3.91 28.85 -8.76
C TYR A 280 5.40 29.13 -8.63
N GLY A 281 5.81 30.37 -8.53
CA GLY A 281 7.24 30.76 -8.46
C GLY A 281 7.97 30.40 -7.16
N HIS A 282 7.47 29.43 -6.40
CA HIS A 282 8.08 29.01 -5.15
C HIS A 282 9.26 28.03 -5.39
N SER A 283 10.42 28.36 -4.83
CA SER A 283 11.63 27.51 -4.90
C SER A 283 11.53 26.24 -4.06
N THR A 284 10.76 26.29 -2.96
CA THR A 284 10.50 25.17 -2.04
C THR A 284 9.01 24.85 -2.01
N GLY A 285 8.65 23.67 -1.50
CA GLY A 285 7.26 23.25 -1.32
C GLY A 285 6.93 21.96 -2.04
N TYR A 286 5.64 21.70 -2.14
CA TYR A 286 5.08 20.42 -2.60
C TYR A 286 4.42 20.54 -3.97
N THR A 287 4.24 19.40 -4.61
CA THR A 287 3.32 19.25 -5.76
C THR A 287 1.98 18.72 -5.24
N LEU A 288 0.89 19.38 -5.64
CA LEU A 288 -0.47 18.88 -5.46
C LEU A 288 -0.92 18.21 -6.76
N GLN A 289 -1.25 16.93 -6.69
CA GLN A 289 -1.74 16.14 -7.82
C GLN A 289 -3.21 15.81 -7.60
N ILE A 290 -4.06 16.23 -8.54
CA ILE A 290 -5.51 16.05 -8.50
C ILE A 290 -5.88 15.03 -9.56
N ILE A 291 -6.32 13.85 -9.14
CA ILE A 291 -6.78 12.80 -10.05
C ILE A 291 -8.28 12.99 -10.26
N MET A 292 -8.66 13.21 -11.51
CA MET A 292 -10.03 13.49 -11.93
C MET A 292 -10.72 12.19 -12.34
N ALA A 293 -11.89 11.93 -11.78
CA ALA A 293 -12.79 10.87 -12.23
C ALA A 293 -13.50 11.28 -13.54
N ASN A 294 -13.84 12.56 -13.66
CA ASN A 294 -14.41 13.21 -14.83
C ASN A 294 -14.06 14.72 -14.80
N PRO A 295 -14.36 15.51 -15.85
CA PRO A 295 -13.98 16.94 -15.89
C PRO A 295 -14.50 17.82 -14.76
N ARG A 296 -15.47 17.34 -13.98
CA ARG A 296 -16.12 18.10 -12.88
C ARG A 296 -15.88 17.50 -11.51
N GLN A 297 -15.29 16.30 -11.43
CA GLN A 297 -15.17 15.57 -10.17
C GLN A 297 -13.76 14.97 -10.05
N PHE A 298 -13.08 15.26 -8.97
CA PHE A 298 -11.85 14.57 -8.59
C PHE A 298 -12.18 13.29 -7.78
N SER A 299 -11.37 12.26 -7.95
CA SER A 299 -11.45 11.00 -7.21
C SER A 299 -10.42 10.95 -6.08
N GLU A 300 -9.26 11.55 -6.29
CA GLU A 300 -8.16 11.50 -5.34
C GLU A 300 -7.33 12.77 -5.41
N VAL A 301 -6.79 13.19 -4.26
CA VAL A 301 -5.89 14.35 -4.16
C VAL A 301 -4.66 13.93 -3.39
N GLN A 302 -3.50 14.11 -3.99
CA GLN A 302 -2.22 13.68 -3.47
C GLN A 302 -1.28 14.87 -3.33
N LEU A 303 -0.58 14.93 -2.19
CA LEU A 303 0.50 15.88 -1.95
C LEU A 303 1.82 15.12 -1.91
N MET A 304 2.87 15.67 -2.56
CA MET A 304 4.16 14.98 -2.65
C MET A 304 5.31 15.96 -2.85
N GLU A 305 6.52 15.50 -2.50
CA GLU A 305 7.76 16.20 -2.80
C GLU A 305 8.21 15.93 -4.25
N ASP A 306 9.19 16.72 -4.72
CA ASP A 306 9.71 16.61 -6.10
C ASP A 306 10.26 15.22 -6.42
N ASP A 307 10.93 14.55 -5.47
CA ASP A 307 11.48 13.21 -5.69
C ASP A 307 10.39 12.19 -6.05
N VAL A 308 9.21 12.31 -5.43
CA VAL A 308 8.06 11.47 -5.75
C VAL A 308 7.43 11.89 -7.06
N PHE A 309 7.24 13.20 -7.25
CA PHE A 309 6.61 13.73 -8.45
C PHE A 309 7.37 13.36 -9.72
N PHE A 310 8.71 13.48 -9.72
CA PHE A 310 9.55 13.19 -10.87
C PHE A 310 9.95 11.71 -10.99
N SER A 311 9.58 10.85 -10.04
CA SER A 311 9.88 9.43 -10.13
C SER A 311 9.30 8.79 -11.39
N ASN A 312 9.98 7.79 -11.93
CA ASN A 312 9.50 7.04 -13.09
C ASN A 312 8.11 6.46 -12.85
N PHE A 313 7.85 5.96 -11.64
CA PHE A 313 6.52 5.47 -11.28
C PHE A 313 5.44 6.55 -11.45
N ASN A 314 5.61 7.74 -10.84
CA ASN A 314 4.62 8.81 -10.95
C ASN A 314 4.48 9.34 -12.38
N GLN A 315 5.62 9.57 -13.06
CA GLN A 315 5.61 10.11 -14.41
C GLN A 315 4.94 9.16 -15.41
N MET A 316 5.27 7.88 -15.34
CA MET A 316 4.76 6.91 -16.31
C MET A 316 3.35 6.43 -15.95
N PHE A 317 3.13 6.00 -14.70
CA PHE A 317 1.85 5.43 -14.30
C PHE A 317 0.75 6.47 -14.17
N LEU A 318 0.99 7.54 -13.39
CA LEU A 318 -0.05 8.52 -13.07
C LEU A 318 -0.17 9.60 -14.14
N LEU A 319 0.95 10.14 -14.64
CA LEU A 319 0.93 11.27 -15.57
C LEU A 319 0.94 10.86 -17.05
N GLY A 320 1.23 9.61 -17.37
CA GLY A 320 1.34 9.13 -18.76
C GLY A 320 2.50 9.75 -19.54
N LYS A 321 3.54 10.19 -18.81
CA LYS A 321 4.75 10.77 -19.41
C LYS A 321 5.85 9.73 -19.47
N PHE A 322 6.13 9.25 -20.63
CA PHE A 322 7.22 8.32 -20.91
C PHE A 322 8.03 8.75 -22.13
N ASP A 323 9.29 8.32 -22.14
CA ASP A 323 10.20 8.56 -23.24
C ASP A 323 10.01 7.47 -24.30
N PRO A 324 9.57 7.81 -25.53
CA PRO A 324 9.34 6.84 -26.59
C PRO A 324 10.63 6.19 -27.11
N GLU A 325 11.80 6.70 -26.75
CA GLU A 325 13.09 6.06 -27.05
C GLU A 325 13.22 4.73 -26.27
N PHE A 326 12.77 4.72 -25.01
CA PHE A 326 12.95 3.56 -24.10
C PHE A 326 11.69 2.73 -23.90
N PHE A 327 10.50 3.31 -24.12
CA PHE A 327 9.23 2.68 -23.77
C PHE A 327 8.20 2.82 -24.88
N GLU A 328 7.30 1.83 -24.92
CA GLU A 328 6.10 1.83 -25.75
C GLU A 328 4.91 1.43 -24.87
N GLU A 329 3.88 2.28 -24.77
CA GLU A 329 2.67 1.95 -24.02
C GLU A 329 1.83 0.94 -24.80
N THR A 330 1.67 -0.27 -24.26
CA THR A 330 0.90 -1.36 -24.90
C THR A 330 -0.50 -1.52 -24.31
N LEU A 331 -0.70 -1.10 -23.05
CA LEU A 331 -2.01 -1.09 -22.39
C LEU A 331 -2.13 0.10 -21.46
N ASN A 332 -3.23 0.86 -21.58
CA ASN A 332 -3.65 1.83 -20.60
C ASN A 332 -5.02 1.44 -20.05
N ALA A 333 -5.02 0.77 -18.90
CA ALA A 333 -6.22 0.43 -18.13
C ALA A 333 -6.30 1.24 -16.82
N PHE A 334 -5.84 2.50 -16.85
CA PHE A 334 -5.87 3.40 -15.70
C PHE A 334 -7.30 3.57 -15.14
N PRO A 335 -7.52 3.57 -13.82
CA PRO A 335 -6.51 3.61 -12.76
C PRO A 335 -5.95 2.24 -12.32
N MET A 336 -6.42 1.11 -12.86
CA MET A 336 -6.04 -0.23 -12.38
C MET A 336 -4.61 -0.58 -12.74
N SER A 337 -4.21 -0.34 -14.00
CA SER A 337 -2.87 -0.70 -14.48
C SER A 337 -2.44 0.04 -15.73
N ARG A 338 -1.15 -0.05 -16.03
CA ARG A 338 -0.54 0.33 -17.30
C ARG A 338 0.61 -0.61 -17.63
N LEU A 339 0.71 -0.96 -18.90
CA LEU A 339 1.73 -1.86 -19.42
C LEU A 339 2.58 -1.14 -20.47
N PHE A 340 3.89 -1.23 -20.30
CA PHE A 340 4.88 -0.69 -21.22
C PHE A 340 5.80 -1.79 -21.70
N ARG A 341 6.10 -1.81 -23.00
CA ARG A 341 7.19 -2.59 -23.56
C ARG A 341 8.48 -1.80 -23.48
N PHE A 342 9.58 -2.43 -23.03
CA PHE A 342 10.90 -1.83 -23.12
C PHE A 342 11.41 -1.88 -24.56
N LYS A 343 12.03 -0.78 -24.99
CA LYS A 343 12.78 -0.67 -26.23
C LYS A 343 14.25 -0.60 -25.88
N PHE A 344 14.91 -1.76 -25.83
CA PHE A 344 16.35 -1.77 -25.57
C PHE A 344 17.09 -1.41 -26.86
N PRO A 345 18.12 -0.55 -26.79
CA PRO A 345 18.97 -0.28 -27.94
C PRO A 345 19.66 -1.58 -28.36
N GLN A 346 19.41 -1.98 -29.58
CA GLN A 346 20.18 -3.10 -30.15
C GLN A 346 21.61 -2.64 -30.35
N LYS A 347 22.58 -3.45 -29.92
CA LYS A 347 23.96 -3.22 -30.25
C LYS A 347 24.03 -3.24 -31.77
N SER A 348 24.42 -2.12 -32.40
CA SER A 348 24.67 -2.12 -33.82
C SER A 348 25.66 -3.25 -34.07
N SER A 349 25.25 -4.28 -34.81
CA SER A 349 26.14 -5.30 -35.30
C SER A 349 27.18 -4.59 -36.18
N SER A 350 28.28 -4.18 -35.55
CA SER A 350 29.47 -3.86 -36.33
C SER A 350 29.83 -5.20 -36.99
N SER A 351 29.43 -5.34 -38.23
CA SER A 351 29.88 -6.44 -39.09
C SER A 351 31.38 -6.57 -38.98
N PRO A 352 31.88 -7.80 -38.89
CA PRO A 352 33.30 -8.08 -38.78
C PRO A 352 34.09 -7.53 -39.97
#